data_7fdabd3ff4bf8eb7ae417ab6a2a2feb8
#
_entry.id   7fdabd3ff4bf8eb7ae417ab6a2a2feb8
#
_cell.length_a   1.000
_cell.length_b   1.000
_cell.length_c   1.000
_cell.angle_alpha   90.00
_cell.angle_beta   90.00
_cell.angle_gamma   90.00
#
_symmetry.space_group_name_H-M   'P 1'
#
loop_
_entity.id
_entity.type
_entity.pdbx_description
1 polymer ?
#
loop_
_entity_poly.entity_id
_entity_poly.type
_entity_poly.pdbx_seq_one_letter_code
_entity_poly.pdbx_strand_id
1 'polypeptide(L)'
;MSKSNSLTHKVERKAVEKIVDSILKKMNQDREKEISNLLEYVEKKYEENEAIKGLKDKLKDPNSRWMKFVNKLLDETDPHVAKMTILNLGYEAAFRSTIEIRKNREKYNCNIPWLILFDPTSACNMHCKGCWAGTYGHKYNLSFEDMDKIVTEGKELGVYLYMLTGGEPLVKKDEILKLAKKHNDVEFSIYTNSTFITEDFCKEVVKLGNIVFQLSIEGTEDTNDARRGKGHYQKVLKAMDLLHKYGIIFGSSICYTKDNVEAVTDDKFLHMLADKGVRYSFFFHYMPVGNNAVPELLPTVEQRKYMIEKIRKLRSDNNSDLMLFPMDFQNDGEYVGGCIAGGRNYFHINSNGDAEPCVFIHYSNMNIHEHSILEILQSPLFMAYHNGQPFNRNHLRPCPMLENPEYLRDMVKKTKAHSTDLESPEDVEHLCSKCDRYAENWKNEADKIWNSKDHTYKGKYENYAPQNRSKINS
;
A
#
# COMPACT_ATOMS: atom_id res chain seq x y z
N MET A 1 -23.26 11.35 13.87
CA MET A 1 -21.90 11.60 14.38
C MET A 1 -21.25 10.26 14.70
N SER A 2 -20.21 9.90 13.97
CA SER A 2 -19.53 8.62 14.18
C SER A 2 -18.78 8.61 15.52
N LYS A 3 -18.59 7.41 16.09
CA LYS A 3 -17.81 7.23 17.33
C LYS A 3 -16.34 7.68 17.20
N SER A 4 -15.81 7.84 15.97
CA SER A 4 -14.43 8.27 15.70
C SER A 4 -14.15 9.70 16.20
N ASN A 5 -15.15 10.56 16.23
CA ASN A 5 -15.09 11.90 16.81
C ASN A 5 -15.68 11.99 18.22
N SER A 6 -15.93 10.85 18.87
CA SER A 6 -16.46 10.82 20.22
C SER A 6 -15.44 11.37 21.22
N LEU A 7 -15.92 12.01 22.27
CA LEU A 7 -15.09 12.48 23.38
C LEU A 7 -14.26 11.32 23.96
N THR A 8 -14.81 10.12 23.98
CA THR A 8 -14.17 8.88 24.42
C THR A 8 -12.92 8.57 23.59
N HIS A 9 -13.00 8.61 22.25
CA HIS A 9 -11.84 8.36 21.39
C HIS A 9 -10.71 9.37 21.61
N LYS A 10 -11.06 10.66 21.74
CA LYS A 10 -10.06 11.71 22.03
C LYS A 10 -9.37 11.49 23.38
N VAL A 11 -10.10 11.04 24.39
CA VAL A 11 -9.55 10.73 25.72
C VAL A 11 -8.64 9.49 25.66
N GLU A 12 -9.06 8.43 24.98
CA GLU A 12 -8.27 7.22 24.78
C GLU A 12 -6.97 7.52 24.02
N ARG A 13 -7.02 8.26 22.91
CA ARG A 13 -5.85 8.66 22.15
C ARG A 13 -4.85 9.46 23.01
N LYS A 14 -5.33 10.41 23.81
CA LYS A 14 -4.45 11.16 24.75
C LYS A 14 -3.80 10.26 25.82
N ALA A 15 -4.51 9.24 26.26
CA ALA A 15 -3.95 8.27 27.22
C ALA A 15 -2.85 7.44 26.54
N VAL A 16 -3.09 6.93 25.32
CA VAL A 16 -2.07 6.21 24.53
C VAL A 16 -0.88 7.11 24.21
N GLU A 17 -1.10 8.36 23.85
CA GLU A 17 -0.03 9.34 23.59
C GLU A 17 0.91 9.48 24.81
N LYS A 18 0.37 9.61 26.03
CA LYS A 18 1.19 9.66 27.25
C LYS A 18 2.01 8.39 27.47
N ILE A 19 1.44 7.23 27.15
CA ILE A 19 2.15 5.94 27.23
C ILE A 19 3.30 5.92 26.20
N VAL A 20 3.05 6.31 24.96
CA VAL A 20 4.07 6.40 23.90
C VAL A 20 5.17 7.38 24.30
N ASP A 21 4.85 8.57 24.82
CA ASP A 21 5.84 9.53 25.31
C ASP A 21 6.71 8.95 26.45
N SER A 22 6.09 8.22 27.37
CA SER A 22 6.82 7.56 28.46
C SER A 22 7.77 6.47 27.95
N ILE A 23 7.31 5.67 26.99
CA ILE A 23 8.09 4.59 26.37
C ILE A 23 9.26 5.19 25.58
N LEU A 24 9.04 6.18 24.73
CA LEU A 24 10.09 6.82 23.93
C LEU A 24 11.17 7.48 24.82
N LYS A 25 10.80 8.07 25.95
CA LYS A 25 11.78 8.60 26.93
C LYS A 25 12.63 7.49 27.54
N LYS A 26 12.02 6.35 27.89
CA LYS A 26 12.70 5.22 28.53
C LYS A 26 13.52 4.40 27.53
N MET A 27 13.14 4.40 26.24
CA MET A 27 13.90 3.75 25.16
C MET A 27 15.36 4.24 25.08
N ASN A 28 15.65 5.44 25.54
CA ASN A 28 17.02 5.93 25.64
C ASN A 28 17.84 5.25 26.80
N GLN A 29 17.17 4.56 27.72
CA GLN A 29 17.80 3.89 28.87
C GLN A 29 17.81 2.37 28.73
N ASP A 30 16.70 1.77 28.30
CA ASP A 30 16.51 0.32 28.12
C ASP A 30 15.50 0.05 27.00
N ARG A 31 15.94 0.16 25.76
CA ARG A 31 15.08 0.08 24.56
C ARG A 31 14.39 -1.27 24.40
N GLU A 32 15.13 -2.35 24.63
CA GLU A 32 14.63 -3.71 24.44
C GLU A 32 13.47 -4.02 25.39
N LYS A 33 13.64 -3.63 26.66
CA LYS A 33 12.60 -3.76 27.66
C LYS A 33 11.35 -2.94 27.33
N GLU A 34 11.52 -1.71 26.85
CA GLU A 34 10.37 -0.86 26.52
C GLU A 34 9.65 -1.32 25.24
N ILE A 35 10.35 -1.88 24.25
CA ILE A 35 9.73 -2.54 23.10
C ILE A 35 8.94 -3.77 23.57
N SER A 36 9.50 -4.61 24.45
CA SER A 36 8.80 -5.76 25.02
C SER A 36 7.54 -5.33 25.79
N ASN A 37 7.64 -4.30 26.63
CA ASN A 37 6.51 -3.74 27.39
C ASN A 37 5.39 -3.23 26.46
N LEU A 38 5.76 -2.56 25.35
CA LEU A 38 4.80 -2.09 24.35
C LEU A 38 4.07 -3.27 23.67
N LEU A 39 4.82 -4.28 23.26
CA LEU A 39 4.25 -5.48 22.64
C LEU A 39 3.34 -6.25 23.59
N GLU A 40 3.71 -6.37 24.86
CA GLU A 40 2.87 -6.99 25.90
C GLU A 40 1.59 -6.19 26.16
N TYR A 41 1.68 -4.86 26.21
CA TYR A 41 0.51 -3.99 26.36
C TYR A 41 -0.47 -4.17 25.19
N VAL A 42 0.06 -4.21 23.96
CA VAL A 42 -0.72 -4.38 22.75
C VAL A 42 -1.38 -5.77 22.70
N GLU A 43 -0.62 -6.83 23.00
CA GLU A 43 -1.11 -8.21 23.05
C GLU A 43 -2.26 -8.37 24.07
N LYS A 44 -2.09 -7.78 25.26
CA LYS A 44 -3.06 -7.84 26.35
C LYS A 44 -4.36 -7.10 26.05
N LYS A 45 -4.27 -6.01 25.28
CA LYS A 45 -5.42 -5.16 24.92
C LYS A 45 -6.17 -5.68 23.68
N TYR A 46 -5.48 -6.37 22.79
CA TYR A 46 -5.96 -6.81 21.48
C TYR A 46 -5.73 -8.33 21.31
N GLU A 47 -6.26 -9.12 22.28
CA GLU A 47 -6.15 -10.57 22.33
C GLU A 47 -6.43 -11.21 20.96
N GLU A 48 -5.61 -12.25 20.57
CA GLU A 48 -5.70 -13.05 19.35
C GLU A 48 -5.17 -12.46 18.03
N ASN A 49 -4.30 -11.45 18.04
CA ASN A 49 -3.67 -11.01 16.79
C ASN A 49 -2.38 -11.82 16.51
N GLU A 50 -2.48 -12.82 15.61
CA GLU A 50 -1.32 -13.66 15.22
C GLU A 50 -0.14 -12.86 14.65
N ALA A 51 -0.41 -11.70 14.03
CA ALA A 51 0.66 -10.82 13.52
C ALA A 51 1.48 -10.21 14.67
N ILE A 52 0.83 -9.81 15.77
CA ILE A 52 1.51 -9.29 16.97
C ILE A 52 2.36 -10.39 17.60
N LYS A 53 1.79 -11.60 17.72
CA LYS A 53 2.51 -12.76 18.27
C LYS A 53 3.75 -13.07 17.42
N GLY A 54 3.61 -13.12 16.10
CA GLY A 54 4.73 -13.34 15.18
C GLY A 54 5.80 -12.24 15.25
N LEU A 55 5.39 -10.98 15.43
CA LEU A 55 6.33 -9.86 15.63
C LEU A 55 7.06 -9.99 16.97
N LYS A 56 6.34 -10.27 18.05
CA LYS A 56 6.91 -10.48 19.39
C LYS A 56 7.95 -11.61 19.39
N ASP A 57 7.65 -12.73 18.73
CA ASP A 57 8.59 -13.85 18.63
C ASP A 57 9.87 -13.48 17.89
N LYS A 58 9.80 -12.64 16.87
CA LYS A 58 10.95 -12.13 16.12
C LYS A 58 11.78 -11.11 16.90
N LEU A 59 11.17 -10.36 17.80
CA LEU A 59 11.82 -9.31 18.60
C LEU A 59 12.25 -9.77 19.99
N LYS A 60 12.02 -11.05 20.38
CA LYS A 60 12.45 -11.60 21.67
C LYS A 60 13.98 -11.68 21.83
N ASP A 61 14.69 -11.96 20.74
CA ASP A 61 16.15 -12.02 20.75
C ASP A 61 16.73 -10.64 20.42
N PRO A 62 17.44 -10.00 21.39
CA PRO A 62 18.08 -8.69 21.20
C PRO A 62 19.06 -8.66 20.03
N ASN A 63 19.68 -9.79 19.71
CA ASN A 63 20.65 -9.93 18.63
C ASN A 63 20.00 -10.30 17.28
N SER A 64 18.69 -10.51 17.26
CA SER A 64 17.99 -10.85 16.04
C SER A 64 18.12 -9.72 14.98
N ARG A 65 18.12 -10.11 13.71
CA ARG A 65 18.07 -9.14 12.61
C ARG A 65 16.94 -8.13 12.76
N TRP A 66 15.77 -8.60 13.21
CA TRP A 66 14.58 -7.75 13.32
C TRP A 66 14.68 -6.76 14.47
N MET A 67 15.32 -7.12 15.60
CA MET A 67 15.60 -6.16 16.67
C MET A 67 16.63 -5.12 16.20
N LYS A 68 17.69 -5.53 15.51
CA LYS A 68 18.65 -4.60 14.88
C LYS A 68 17.97 -3.66 13.87
N PHE A 69 17.03 -4.18 13.08
CA PHE A 69 16.23 -3.37 12.13
C PHE A 69 15.40 -2.32 12.88
N VAL A 70 14.67 -2.71 13.93
CA VAL A 70 13.87 -1.77 14.75
C VAL A 70 14.75 -0.73 15.42
N ASN A 71 15.89 -1.15 15.97
CA ASN A 71 16.85 -0.24 16.60
C ASN A 71 17.36 0.79 15.58
N LYS A 72 17.78 0.35 14.40
CA LYS A 72 18.25 1.24 13.34
C LYS A 72 17.15 2.20 12.88
N LEU A 73 15.92 1.72 12.72
CA LEU A 73 14.78 2.57 12.36
C LEU A 73 14.56 3.68 13.41
N LEU A 74 14.59 3.34 14.69
CA LEU A 74 14.38 4.31 15.77
C LEU A 74 15.55 5.30 15.90
N ASP A 75 16.80 4.84 15.69
CA ASP A 75 18.01 5.70 15.77
C ASP A 75 18.05 6.74 14.65
N GLU A 76 17.52 6.41 13.48
CA GLU A 76 17.57 7.27 12.29
C GLU A 76 16.29 8.09 12.08
N THR A 77 15.25 7.88 12.91
CA THR A 77 13.98 8.61 12.78
C THR A 77 13.91 9.77 13.77
N ASP A 78 13.43 10.93 13.31
CA ASP A 78 13.14 12.06 14.19
C ASP A 78 12.16 11.64 15.29
N PRO A 79 12.38 12.00 16.57
CA PRO A 79 11.54 11.55 17.69
C PRO A 79 10.06 11.94 17.54
N HIS A 80 9.75 13.10 16.93
CA HIS A 80 8.37 13.50 16.69
C HIS A 80 7.72 12.65 15.58
N VAL A 81 8.45 12.40 14.49
CA VAL A 81 8.00 11.51 13.41
C VAL A 81 7.76 10.09 13.96
N ALA A 82 8.70 9.54 14.74
CA ALA A 82 8.55 8.23 15.37
C ALA A 82 7.30 8.17 16.26
N LYS A 83 7.07 9.18 17.12
CA LYS A 83 5.89 9.30 17.96
C LYS A 83 4.60 9.30 17.14
N MET A 84 4.53 10.14 16.12
CA MET A 84 3.32 10.29 15.30
C MET A 84 3.03 9.01 14.50
N THR A 85 4.06 8.37 13.93
CA THR A 85 3.89 7.08 13.22
C THR A 85 3.40 5.97 14.16
N ILE A 86 3.94 5.87 15.38
CA ILE A 86 3.46 4.89 16.38
C ILE A 86 1.99 5.16 16.73
N LEU A 87 1.59 6.41 16.88
CA LEU A 87 0.21 6.77 17.20
C LEU A 87 -0.74 6.54 16.01
N ASN A 88 -0.37 7.01 14.82
CA ASN A 88 -1.28 7.00 13.67
C ASN A 88 -1.30 5.66 12.94
N LEU A 89 -0.12 5.16 12.52
CA LEU A 89 -0.04 3.87 11.82
C LEU A 89 -0.18 2.70 12.82
N GLY A 90 0.49 2.78 13.97
CA GLY A 90 0.44 1.74 14.99
C GLY A 90 -0.92 1.68 15.69
N TYR A 91 -1.23 2.66 16.54
CA TYR A 91 -2.43 2.61 17.37
C TYR A 91 -3.72 2.80 16.56
N GLU A 92 -3.82 3.89 15.76
CA GLU A 92 -5.07 4.18 15.04
C GLU A 92 -5.32 3.18 13.90
N ALA A 93 -4.41 3.07 12.94
CA ALA A 93 -4.65 2.27 11.73
C ALA A 93 -4.50 0.76 11.96
N ALA A 94 -3.46 0.29 12.65
CA ALA A 94 -3.24 -1.15 12.78
C ALA A 94 -4.10 -1.82 13.86
N PHE A 95 -4.39 -1.13 14.97
CA PHE A 95 -5.13 -1.74 16.08
C PHE A 95 -6.58 -1.30 16.18
N ARG A 96 -6.84 -0.03 16.46
CA ARG A 96 -8.20 0.45 16.70
C ARG A 96 -9.07 0.32 15.45
N SER A 97 -8.56 0.74 14.32
CA SER A 97 -9.22 0.70 13.03
C SER A 97 -9.70 -0.70 12.64
N THR A 98 -8.88 -1.73 12.85
CA THR A 98 -9.25 -3.10 12.46
C THR A 98 -10.51 -3.60 13.16
N ILE A 99 -10.72 -3.20 14.42
CA ILE A 99 -11.94 -3.56 15.19
C ILE A 99 -13.16 -2.82 14.63
N GLU A 100 -13.03 -1.53 14.32
CA GLU A 100 -14.13 -0.73 13.78
C GLU A 100 -14.50 -1.17 12.36
N ILE A 101 -13.51 -1.44 11.53
CA ILE A 101 -13.71 -1.95 10.17
C ILE A 101 -14.49 -3.27 10.17
N ARG A 102 -14.15 -4.22 11.05
CA ARG A 102 -14.88 -5.49 11.18
C ARG A 102 -16.35 -5.26 11.51
N LYS A 103 -16.64 -4.42 12.51
CA LYS A 103 -18.00 -4.07 12.88
C LYS A 103 -18.77 -3.39 11.75
N ASN A 104 -18.11 -2.48 11.03
CA ASN A 104 -18.74 -1.77 9.93
C ASN A 104 -18.99 -2.67 8.72
N ARG A 105 -18.12 -3.64 8.42
CA ARG A 105 -18.35 -4.67 7.39
C ARG A 105 -19.62 -5.48 7.67
N GLU A 106 -19.80 -5.93 8.89
CA GLU A 106 -21.00 -6.66 9.31
C GLU A 106 -22.24 -5.76 9.25
N LYS A 107 -22.14 -4.55 9.78
CA LYS A 107 -23.25 -3.59 9.83
C LYS A 107 -23.77 -3.18 8.45
N TYR A 108 -22.86 -2.94 7.50
CA TYR A 108 -23.20 -2.42 6.17
C TYR A 108 -23.24 -3.51 5.10
N ASN A 109 -22.85 -4.75 5.43
CA ASN A 109 -22.77 -5.91 4.54
C ASN A 109 -22.01 -5.60 3.24
N CYS A 110 -20.88 -4.90 3.36
CA CYS A 110 -19.99 -4.57 2.26
C CYS A 110 -18.53 -4.58 2.74
N ASN A 111 -17.60 -4.53 1.79
CA ASN A 111 -16.20 -4.30 2.12
C ASN A 111 -16.02 -2.92 2.74
N ILE A 112 -15.23 -2.83 3.81
CA ILE A 112 -14.72 -1.55 4.38
C ILE A 112 -13.21 -1.65 4.38
N PRO A 113 -12.50 -0.72 3.70
CA PRO A 113 -11.06 -0.81 3.50
C PRO A 113 -10.27 -0.46 4.76
N TRP A 114 -9.03 -0.93 4.82
CA TRP A 114 -8.04 -0.52 5.81
C TRP A 114 -7.34 0.78 5.42
N LEU A 115 -7.20 1.02 4.12
CA LEU A 115 -6.65 2.25 3.56
C LEU A 115 -7.46 2.71 2.34
N ILE A 116 -7.44 4.02 2.09
CA ILE A 116 -7.95 4.62 0.84
C ILE A 116 -6.76 5.20 0.09
N LEU A 117 -6.62 4.83 -1.18
CA LEU A 117 -5.66 5.41 -2.11
C LEU A 117 -6.36 6.47 -2.94
N PHE A 118 -5.79 7.66 -3.10
CA PHE A 118 -6.37 8.68 -3.96
C PHE A 118 -5.31 9.54 -4.66
N ASP A 119 -5.72 10.13 -5.79
CA ASP A 119 -4.88 10.97 -6.64
C ASP A 119 -5.20 12.45 -6.44
N PRO A 120 -4.37 13.22 -5.72
CA PRO A 120 -4.58 14.67 -5.61
C PRO A 120 -4.61 15.37 -6.97
N THR A 121 -3.88 14.86 -7.94
CA THR A 121 -3.76 15.39 -9.30
C THR A 121 -3.33 14.33 -10.29
N SER A 122 -3.78 14.46 -11.55
CA SER A 122 -3.21 13.71 -12.67
C SER A 122 -1.99 14.40 -13.31
N ALA A 123 -1.71 15.65 -12.93
CA ALA A 123 -0.54 16.38 -13.44
C ALA A 123 0.77 15.71 -12.97
N CYS A 124 1.70 15.54 -13.89
CA CYS A 124 3.02 14.99 -13.62
C CYS A 124 4.07 15.73 -14.44
N ASN A 125 5.24 15.94 -13.87
CA ASN A 125 6.39 16.51 -14.55
C ASN A 125 7.29 15.47 -15.25
N MET A 126 6.79 14.23 -15.37
CA MET A 126 7.50 13.10 -16.01
C MET A 126 6.60 12.32 -16.96
N HIS A 127 7.22 11.56 -17.87
CA HIS A 127 6.56 10.70 -18.88
C HIS A 127 7.21 9.31 -18.87
N CYS A 128 6.99 8.57 -17.78
CA CYS A 128 7.62 7.27 -17.57
C CYS A 128 7.04 6.20 -18.54
N LYS A 129 7.92 5.37 -19.13
CA LYS A 129 7.49 4.27 -20.01
C LYS A 129 6.58 3.29 -19.25
N GLY A 130 5.39 3.04 -19.77
CA GLY A 130 4.41 2.13 -19.17
C GLY A 130 3.84 2.64 -17.83
N CYS A 131 3.66 3.95 -17.70
CA CYS A 131 3.01 4.53 -16.51
C CYS A 131 1.50 4.29 -16.57
N TRP A 132 0.96 3.62 -15.56
CA TRP A 132 -0.47 3.36 -15.45
C TRP A 132 -1.30 4.66 -15.32
N ALA A 133 -0.79 5.66 -14.60
CA ALA A 133 -1.47 6.93 -14.39
C ALA A 133 -1.41 7.87 -15.62
N GLY A 134 -0.57 7.55 -16.60
CA GLY A 134 -0.45 8.36 -17.83
C GLY A 134 -1.71 8.37 -18.70
N THR A 135 -2.61 7.40 -18.50
CA THR A 135 -3.86 7.26 -19.24
C THR A 135 -4.95 8.25 -18.82
N TYR A 136 -4.86 8.80 -17.60
CA TYR A 136 -5.84 9.79 -17.11
C TYR A 136 -5.71 11.19 -17.76
N GLY A 137 -4.64 11.43 -18.52
CA GLY A 137 -4.28 12.79 -18.94
C GLY A 137 -3.69 13.61 -17.78
N HIS A 138 -3.40 14.89 -18.01
CA HIS A 138 -2.69 15.73 -17.02
C HIS A 138 -3.53 16.93 -16.53
N LYS A 139 -4.87 16.84 -16.57
CA LYS A 139 -5.78 17.97 -16.41
C LYS A 139 -6.62 17.92 -15.14
N TYR A 140 -6.77 16.75 -14.52
CA TYR A 140 -7.72 16.54 -13.45
C TYR A 140 -7.07 16.75 -12.09
N ASN A 141 -7.84 17.31 -11.15
CA ASN A 141 -7.39 17.61 -9.81
C ASN A 141 -8.54 17.47 -8.83
N LEU A 142 -8.28 16.81 -7.70
CA LEU A 142 -9.14 16.93 -6.55
C LEU A 142 -8.94 18.28 -5.88
N SER A 143 -10.02 18.92 -5.46
CA SER A 143 -9.96 20.10 -4.60
C SER A 143 -9.51 19.73 -3.19
N PHE A 144 -9.16 20.73 -2.39
CA PHE A 144 -8.88 20.49 -0.97
C PHE A 144 -10.12 19.92 -0.27
N GLU A 145 -11.30 20.40 -0.61
CA GLU A 145 -12.59 19.97 -0.08
C GLU A 145 -12.89 18.51 -0.41
N ASP A 146 -12.54 18.05 -1.62
CA ASP A 146 -12.66 16.64 -2.03
C ASP A 146 -11.74 15.73 -1.19
N MET A 147 -10.47 16.11 -1.06
CA MET A 147 -9.50 15.38 -0.24
C MET A 147 -9.90 15.35 1.23
N ASP A 148 -10.42 16.46 1.75
CA ASP A 148 -10.94 16.57 3.12
C ASP A 148 -12.17 15.68 3.34
N LYS A 149 -13.09 15.62 2.38
CA LYS A 149 -14.26 14.73 2.37
C LYS A 149 -13.82 13.26 2.42
N ILE A 150 -12.87 12.86 1.55
CA ILE A 150 -12.34 11.48 1.52
C ILE A 150 -11.82 11.08 2.91
N VAL A 151 -11.01 11.93 3.54
CA VAL A 151 -10.44 11.62 4.85
C VAL A 151 -11.49 11.64 5.95
N THR A 152 -12.40 12.60 5.92
CA THR A 152 -13.46 12.73 6.93
C THR A 152 -14.41 11.53 6.91
N GLU A 153 -14.95 11.18 5.74
CA GLU A 153 -15.86 10.05 5.58
C GLU A 153 -15.15 8.70 5.79
N GLY A 154 -13.89 8.58 5.34
CA GLY A 154 -13.08 7.41 5.61
C GLY A 154 -12.89 7.15 7.11
N LYS A 155 -12.60 8.19 7.90
CA LYS A 155 -12.50 8.09 9.37
C LYS A 155 -13.83 7.65 10.01
N GLU A 156 -14.96 8.03 9.44
CA GLU A 156 -16.28 7.57 9.91
C GLU A 156 -16.48 6.06 9.73
N LEU A 157 -15.81 5.47 8.74
CA LEU A 157 -15.78 4.04 8.49
C LEU A 157 -14.67 3.29 9.24
N GLY A 158 -13.77 4.03 9.91
CA GLY A 158 -12.64 3.47 10.66
C GLY A 158 -11.32 3.48 9.89
N VAL A 159 -11.19 4.21 8.77
CA VAL A 159 -9.96 4.29 7.99
C VAL A 159 -9.04 5.38 8.52
N TYR A 160 -7.81 5.03 8.85
CA TYR A 160 -6.80 5.95 9.42
C TYR A 160 -5.45 5.92 8.67
N LEU A 161 -5.38 5.24 7.53
CA LEU A 161 -4.25 5.26 6.61
C LEU A 161 -4.74 5.71 5.24
N TYR A 162 -4.07 6.70 4.66
CA TYR A 162 -4.35 7.22 3.33
C TYR A 162 -3.08 7.19 2.50
N MET A 163 -3.18 6.64 1.28
CA MET A 163 -2.08 6.66 0.32
C MET A 163 -2.38 7.66 -0.79
N LEU A 164 -1.39 8.44 -1.18
CA LEU A 164 -1.50 9.42 -2.24
C LEU A 164 -0.62 9.02 -3.41
N THR A 165 -1.21 9.01 -4.61
CA THR A 165 -0.52 8.71 -5.86
C THR A 165 -1.05 9.62 -6.97
N GLY A 166 -1.22 9.14 -8.20
CA GLY A 166 -1.73 9.91 -9.33
C GLY A 166 -0.67 10.20 -10.38
N GLY A 167 -0.63 11.43 -10.89
CA GLY A 167 0.49 11.93 -11.65
C GLY A 167 1.72 12.05 -10.74
N GLU A 168 1.98 13.24 -10.24
CA GLU A 168 2.93 13.47 -9.15
C GLU A 168 2.21 14.20 -8.01
N PRO A 169 1.94 13.55 -6.87
CA PRO A 169 1.18 14.15 -5.78
C PRO A 169 1.79 15.44 -5.24
N LEU A 170 3.12 15.54 -5.23
CA LEU A 170 3.83 16.70 -4.70
C LEU A 170 3.75 17.96 -5.60
N VAL A 171 3.08 17.87 -6.75
CA VAL A 171 2.59 19.07 -7.47
C VAL A 171 1.60 19.85 -6.58
N LYS A 172 0.86 19.13 -5.73
CA LYS A 172 -0.12 19.65 -4.77
C LYS A 172 0.41 19.66 -3.32
N LYS A 173 1.72 19.79 -3.13
CA LYS A 173 2.37 19.67 -1.81
C LYS A 173 1.78 20.58 -0.74
N ASP A 174 1.38 21.81 -1.09
CA ASP A 174 0.87 22.78 -0.11
C ASP A 174 -0.52 22.37 0.40
N GLU A 175 -1.38 21.88 -0.50
CA GLU A 175 -2.70 21.32 -0.14
C GLU A 175 -2.55 20.04 0.67
N ILE A 176 -1.58 19.18 0.35
CA ILE A 176 -1.28 17.97 1.10
C ILE A 176 -0.79 18.29 2.51
N LEU A 177 0.11 19.26 2.69
CA LEU A 177 0.55 19.72 4.01
C LEU A 177 -0.62 20.29 4.82
N LYS A 178 -1.50 21.07 4.19
CA LYS A 178 -2.73 21.59 4.83
C LYS A 178 -3.66 20.45 5.25
N LEU A 179 -3.83 19.43 4.41
CA LEU A 179 -4.65 18.25 4.71
C LEU A 179 -4.06 17.44 5.89
N ALA A 180 -2.75 17.15 5.87
CA ALA A 180 -2.05 16.45 6.92
C ALA A 180 -2.11 17.19 8.26
N LYS A 181 -2.02 18.53 8.23
CA LYS A 181 -2.19 19.37 9.41
C LYS A 181 -3.61 19.30 9.98
N LYS A 182 -4.63 19.31 9.12
CA LYS A 182 -6.05 19.21 9.54
C LYS A 182 -6.38 17.85 10.13
N HIS A 183 -5.84 16.79 9.55
CA HIS A 183 -6.04 15.40 9.93
C HIS A 183 -4.76 14.81 10.54
N ASN A 184 -4.29 15.40 11.63
CA ASN A 184 -3.06 14.97 12.30
C ASN A 184 -3.18 13.62 13.05
N ASP A 185 -4.38 13.05 13.07
CA ASP A 185 -4.71 11.76 13.68
C ASP A 185 -4.71 10.58 12.69
N VAL A 186 -4.35 10.82 11.42
CA VAL A 186 -4.18 9.78 10.39
C VAL A 186 -2.76 9.79 9.84
N GLU A 187 -2.35 8.69 9.21
CA GLU A 187 -1.08 8.58 8.50
C GLU A 187 -1.30 8.79 7.00
N PHE A 188 -0.48 9.62 6.38
CA PHE A 188 -0.40 9.82 4.94
C PHE A 188 0.86 9.18 4.37
N SER A 189 0.70 8.38 3.33
CA SER A 189 1.77 7.65 2.66
C SER A 189 1.82 8.08 1.19
N ILE A 190 2.88 8.76 0.76
CA ILE A 190 2.94 9.45 -0.54
C ILE A 190 3.88 8.71 -1.50
N TYR A 191 3.33 8.21 -2.61
CA TYR A 191 4.13 7.74 -3.74
C TYR A 191 4.59 8.93 -4.56
N THR A 192 5.88 9.07 -4.79
CA THR A 192 6.43 10.23 -5.49
C THR A 192 7.60 9.88 -6.39
N ASN A 193 7.73 10.62 -7.49
CA ASN A 193 8.94 10.60 -8.32
C ASN A 193 10.11 11.37 -7.68
N SER A 194 9.93 11.88 -6.47
CA SER A 194 10.96 12.51 -5.62
C SER A 194 11.46 13.89 -6.06
N THR A 195 11.07 14.39 -7.23
CA THR A 195 11.65 15.61 -7.81
C THR A 195 11.26 16.90 -7.09
N PHE A 196 10.21 16.86 -6.27
CA PHE A 196 9.73 18.01 -5.47
C PHE A 196 10.15 17.95 -3.99
N ILE A 197 10.93 16.96 -3.59
CA ILE A 197 11.45 16.86 -2.22
C ILE A 197 12.60 17.86 -2.06
N THR A 198 12.37 18.88 -1.23
CA THR A 198 13.31 19.94 -0.91
C THR A 198 13.57 20.00 0.60
N GLU A 199 14.64 20.67 1.01
CA GLU A 199 14.98 20.84 2.42
C GLU A 199 13.85 21.51 3.23
N ASP A 200 13.25 22.57 2.69
CA ASP A 200 12.14 23.27 3.36
C ASP A 200 10.88 22.42 3.45
N PHE A 201 10.59 21.61 2.42
CA PHE A 201 9.50 20.65 2.47
C PHE A 201 9.74 19.59 3.57
N CYS A 202 10.96 19.06 3.68
CA CYS A 202 11.30 18.10 4.75
C CYS A 202 11.08 18.71 6.15
N LYS A 203 11.45 19.98 6.37
CA LYS A 203 11.22 20.67 7.65
C LYS A 203 9.73 20.74 8.01
N GLU A 204 8.85 21.04 7.03
CA GLU A 204 7.41 21.06 7.27
C GLU A 204 6.85 19.66 7.54
N VAL A 205 7.33 18.63 6.82
CA VAL A 205 6.94 17.24 7.04
C VAL A 205 7.30 16.77 8.45
N VAL A 206 8.51 17.08 8.94
CA VAL A 206 8.92 16.75 10.32
C VAL A 206 8.03 17.42 11.36
N LYS A 207 7.65 18.70 11.16
CA LYS A 207 6.73 19.40 12.08
C LYS A 207 5.36 18.73 12.17
N LEU A 208 4.88 18.15 11.07
CA LEU A 208 3.60 17.43 11.04
C LEU A 208 3.73 16.02 11.62
N GLY A 209 4.77 15.28 11.25
CA GLY A 209 5.13 13.96 11.74
C GLY A 209 4.25 12.81 11.23
N ASN A 210 3.23 13.08 10.40
CA ASN A 210 2.25 12.09 9.92
C ASN A 210 2.29 11.86 8.40
N ILE A 211 3.45 12.07 7.79
CA ILE A 211 3.69 11.82 6.37
C ILE A 211 4.91 10.92 6.19
N VAL A 212 4.74 9.82 5.47
CA VAL A 212 5.80 8.91 5.03
C VAL A 212 5.83 8.83 3.51
N PHE A 213 6.94 8.40 2.92
CA PHE A 213 7.10 8.40 1.46
C PHE A 213 7.45 7.03 0.90
N GLN A 214 7.04 6.79 -0.37
CA GLN A 214 7.52 5.72 -1.23
C GLN A 214 8.15 6.35 -2.46
N LEU A 215 9.48 6.30 -2.53
CA LEU A 215 10.26 6.90 -3.61
C LEU A 215 10.34 5.94 -4.78
N SER A 216 9.96 6.43 -5.96
CA SER A 216 9.95 5.62 -7.18
C SER A 216 11.36 5.45 -7.74
N ILE A 217 11.85 4.20 -7.80
CA ILE A 217 13.18 3.85 -8.32
C ILE A 217 13.16 2.43 -8.92
N GLU A 218 13.90 2.18 -10.02
CA GLU A 218 13.87 0.92 -10.77
C GLU A 218 15.26 0.29 -11.01
N GLY A 219 15.99 0.01 -9.94
CA GLY A 219 17.28 -0.67 -10.01
C GLY A 219 18.46 0.28 -10.21
N THR A 220 19.35 -0.01 -11.14
CA THR A 220 20.53 0.81 -11.44
C THR A 220 20.18 2.11 -12.14
N GLU A 221 21.15 3.02 -12.28
CA GLU A 221 20.94 4.29 -13.00
C GLU A 221 20.44 4.03 -14.43
N ASP A 222 21.04 3.06 -15.13
CA ASP A 222 20.67 2.74 -16.51
C ASP A 222 19.21 2.24 -16.61
N THR A 223 18.81 1.29 -15.76
CA THR A 223 17.45 0.73 -15.80
C THR A 223 16.41 1.74 -15.31
N ASN A 224 16.74 2.53 -14.31
CA ASN A 224 15.90 3.58 -13.80
C ASN A 224 15.66 4.68 -14.85
N ASP A 225 16.73 5.20 -15.42
CA ASP A 225 16.67 6.31 -16.38
C ASP A 225 16.09 5.88 -17.74
N ALA A 226 16.27 4.62 -18.13
CA ALA A 226 15.61 4.04 -19.30
C ALA A 226 14.06 4.06 -19.20
N ARG A 227 13.51 3.92 -18.01
CA ARG A 227 12.07 3.96 -17.76
C ARG A 227 11.56 5.36 -17.43
N ARG A 228 12.29 6.11 -16.57
CA ARG A 228 11.81 7.37 -15.97
C ARG A 228 12.37 8.62 -16.61
N GLY A 229 13.39 8.49 -17.45
CA GLY A 229 14.07 9.59 -18.11
C GLY A 229 15.42 9.92 -17.46
N LYS A 230 16.32 10.40 -18.31
CA LYS A 230 17.72 10.69 -17.97
C LYS A 230 17.88 11.61 -16.77
N GLY A 231 18.71 11.21 -15.81
CA GLY A 231 19.05 11.98 -14.62
C GLY A 231 18.02 11.87 -13.50
N HIS A 232 16.96 11.06 -13.65
CA HIS A 232 16.01 10.84 -12.59
C HIS A 232 16.63 10.08 -11.41
N TYR A 233 17.47 9.08 -11.67
CA TYR A 233 18.14 8.30 -10.63
C TYR A 233 18.86 9.20 -9.61
N GLN A 234 19.65 10.15 -10.07
CA GLN A 234 20.39 11.07 -9.20
C GLN A 234 19.45 11.97 -8.36
N LYS A 235 18.29 12.36 -8.91
CA LYS A 235 17.28 13.12 -8.16
C LYS A 235 16.68 12.30 -7.01
N VAL A 236 16.41 11.03 -7.25
CA VAL A 236 15.90 10.12 -6.22
C VAL A 236 16.93 9.91 -5.11
N LEU A 237 18.21 9.67 -5.45
CA LEU A 237 19.27 9.53 -4.44
C LEU A 237 19.40 10.79 -3.57
N LYS A 238 19.34 11.97 -4.19
CA LYS A 238 19.36 13.24 -3.44
C LYS A 238 18.13 13.38 -2.50
N ALA A 239 16.95 12.96 -2.94
CA ALA A 239 15.77 12.98 -2.10
C ALA A 239 15.89 12.01 -0.92
N MET A 240 16.46 10.80 -1.14
CA MET A 240 16.77 9.86 -0.06
C MET A 240 17.69 10.49 0.98
N ASP A 241 18.77 11.14 0.54
CA ASP A 241 19.72 11.82 1.44
C ASP A 241 19.04 12.92 2.27
N LEU A 242 18.12 13.68 1.67
CA LEU A 242 17.35 14.71 2.39
C LEU A 242 16.41 14.09 3.42
N LEU A 243 15.61 13.11 3.04
CA LEU A 243 14.67 12.45 3.95
C LEU A 243 15.40 11.79 5.12
N HIS A 244 16.51 11.09 4.85
CA HIS A 244 17.35 10.47 5.87
C HIS A 244 17.97 11.52 6.80
N LYS A 245 18.53 12.62 6.26
CA LYS A 245 19.06 13.75 7.04
C LYS A 245 18.05 14.31 8.03
N TYR A 246 16.78 14.37 7.66
CA TYR A 246 15.69 14.92 8.48
C TYR A 246 14.97 13.86 9.34
N GLY A 247 15.42 12.62 9.32
CA GLY A 247 14.81 11.53 10.10
C GLY A 247 13.38 11.21 9.72
N ILE A 248 13.01 11.41 8.46
CA ILE A 248 11.69 11.09 7.93
C ILE A 248 11.68 9.62 7.50
N ILE A 249 10.63 8.88 7.86
CA ILE A 249 10.48 7.48 7.45
C ILE A 249 10.10 7.41 5.98
N PHE A 250 10.81 6.59 5.20
CA PHE A 250 10.49 6.36 3.80
C PHE A 250 10.86 4.96 3.32
N GLY A 251 10.14 4.53 2.29
CA GLY A 251 10.38 3.31 1.55
C GLY A 251 10.67 3.60 0.09
N SER A 252 10.79 2.55 -0.72
CA SER A 252 10.85 2.63 -2.17
C SER A 252 9.67 1.94 -2.83
N SER A 253 9.27 2.46 -4.00
CA SER A 253 8.30 1.88 -4.91
C SER A 253 9.01 1.46 -6.19
N ILE A 254 9.03 0.17 -6.46
CA ILE A 254 9.80 -0.44 -7.54
C ILE A 254 8.84 -1.16 -8.47
N CYS A 255 8.70 -0.67 -9.70
CA CYS A 255 7.97 -1.40 -10.73
C CYS A 255 8.94 -2.33 -11.47
N TYR A 256 8.80 -3.64 -11.25
CA TYR A 256 9.59 -4.60 -11.99
C TYR A 256 8.90 -5.04 -13.28
N THR A 257 9.71 -5.13 -14.32
CA THR A 257 9.35 -5.50 -15.69
C THR A 257 10.26 -6.62 -16.17
N LYS A 258 9.96 -7.20 -17.32
CA LYS A 258 10.83 -8.16 -17.99
C LYS A 258 12.30 -7.65 -18.12
N ASP A 259 12.47 -6.32 -18.27
CA ASP A 259 13.76 -5.73 -18.62
C ASP A 259 14.64 -5.39 -17.40
N ASN A 260 14.08 -5.37 -16.17
CA ASN A 260 14.82 -4.90 -14.99
C ASN A 260 14.78 -5.82 -13.76
N VAL A 261 14.20 -7.02 -13.85
CA VAL A 261 14.10 -7.96 -12.71
C VAL A 261 15.43 -8.17 -12.02
N GLU A 262 16.50 -8.39 -12.76
CA GLU A 262 17.84 -8.61 -12.22
C GLU A 262 18.37 -7.35 -11.49
N ALA A 263 18.22 -6.18 -12.12
CA ALA A 263 18.70 -4.93 -11.55
C ALA A 263 17.99 -4.53 -10.25
N VAL A 264 16.66 -4.78 -10.16
CA VAL A 264 15.88 -4.42 -8.95
C VAL A 264 16.07 -5.43 -7.81
N THR A 265 16.62 -6.60 -8.09
CA THR A 265 16.90 -7.66 -7.10
C THR A 265 18.37 -7.86 -6.79
N ASP A 266 19.24 -7.06 -7.42
CA ASP A 266 20.68 -7.08 -7.19
C ASP A 266 21.00 -6.71 -5.72
N ASP A 267 21.88 -7.49 -5.08
CA ASP A 267 22.18 -7.30 -3.67
C ASP A 267 22.86 -5.95 -3.39
N LYS A 268 23.68 -5.42 -4.32
CA LYS A 268 24.31 -4.10 -4.18
C LYS A 268 23.28 -2.98 -4.24
N PHE A 269 22.28 -3.12 -5.13
CA PHE A 269 21.18 -2.17 -5.22
C PHE A 269 20.36 -2.18 -3.91
N LEU A 270 20.01 -3.34 -3.38
CA LEU A 270 19.23 -3.46 -2.15
C LEU A 270 19.99 -2.93 -0.92
N HIS A 271 21.30 -3.19 -0.82
CA HIS A 271 22.14 -2.63 0.24
C HIS A 271 22.27 -1.11 0.10
N MET A 272 22.45 -0.59 -1.11
CA MET A 272 22.48 0.86 -1.38
C MET A 272 21.19 1.52 -0.90
N LEU A 273 20.02 0.93 -1.17
CA LEU A 273 18.74 1.44 -0.65
C LEU A 273 18.71 1.48 0.87
N ALA A 274 19.14 0.39 1.53
CA ALA A 274 19.18 0.29 2.99
C ALA A 274 20.14 1.31 3.61
N ASP A 275 21.31 1.52 3.00
CA ASP A 275 22.33 2.49 3.44
C ASP A 275 21.86 3.94 3.25
N LYS A 276 21.06 4.20 2.22
CA LYS A 276 20.42 5.50 1.98
C LYS A 276 19.23 5.79 2.92
N GLY A 277 18.86 4.87 3.80
CA GLY A 277 17.77 5.07 4.75
C GLY A 277 16.42 4.47 4.35
N VAL A 278 16.31 3.80 3.20
CA VAL A 278 15.10 3.07 2.82
C VAL A 278 14.88 1.91 3.79
N ARG A 279 13.69 1.85 4.43
CA ARG A 279 13.38 0.81 5.42
C ARG A 279 12.43 -0.26 4.93
N TYR A 280 11.65 0.02 3.90
CA TYR A 280 10.79 -0.96 3.24
C TYR A 280 10.71 -0.68 1.73
N SER A 281 10.46 -1.72 0.94
CA SER A 281 10.33 -1.61 -0.52
C SER A 281 9.09 -2.35 -0.98
N PHE A 282 8.25 -1.67 -1.73
CA PHE A 282 7.17 -2.29 -2.48
C PHE A 282 7.67 -2.65 -3.89
N PHE A 283 7.60 -3.91 -4.23
CA PHE A 283 7.82 -4.42 -5.58
C PHE A 283 6.46 -4.60 -6.25
N PHE A 284 6.23 -3.86 -7.31
CA PHE A 284 5.02 -3.94 -8.12
C PHE A 284 5.33 -4.63 -9.43
N HIS A 285 4.60 -5.69 -9.72
CA HIS A 285 4.58 -6.28 -11.04
C HIS A 285 4.06 -5.25 -12.05
N TYR A 286 4.69 -5.13 -13.21
CA TYR A 286 4.17 -4.28 -14.27
C TYR A 286 2.75 -4.69 -14.65
N MET A 287 1.85 -3.71 -14.76
CA MET A 287 0.44 -3.92 -15.12
C MET A 287 0.15 -3.22 -16.45
N PRO A 288 -0.37 -3.92 -17.46
CA PRO A 288 -0.56 -3.39 -18.81
C PRO A 288 -1.87 -2.61 -18.92
N VAL A 289 -1.98 -1.48 -18.19
CA VAL A 289 -3.17 -0.62 -18.12
C VAL A 289 -3.11 0.47 -19.19
N GLY A 290 -4.28 0.77 -19.80
CA GLY A 290 -4.46 1.80 -20.82
C GLY A 290 -4.18 1.31 -22.25
N ASN A 291 -4.75 2.01 -23.22
CA ASN A 291 -4.65 1.67 -24.64
C ASN A 291 -3.20 1.65 -25.17
N ASN A 292 -2.30 2.43 -24.55
CA ASN A 292 -0.88 2.51 -24.94
C ASN A 292 0.03 1.64 -24.05
N ALA A 293 -0.53 0.71 -23.29
CA ALA A 293 0.26 -0.23 -22.49
C ALA A 293 1.16 -1.09 -23.38
N VAL A 294 2.27 -1.54 -22.82
CA VAL A 294 3.30 -2.37 -23.49
C VAL A 294 3.31 -3.77 -22.86
N PRO A 295 2.46 -4.72 -23.30
CA PRO A 295 2.37 -6.05 -22.70
C PRO A 295 3.69 -6.83 -22.68
N GLU A 296 4.62 -6.48 -23.59
CA GLU A 296 5.96 -7.07 -23.68
C GLU A 296 6.83 -6.78 -22.45
N LEU A 297 6.45 -5.79 -21.63
CA LEU A 297 7.11 -5.48 -20.35
C LEU A 297 6.69 -6.43 -19.21
N LEU A 298 5.67 -7.26 -19.41
CA LEU A 298 5.29 -8.27 -18.42
C LEU A 298 6.47 -9.23 -18.16
N PRO A 299 6.84 -9.48 -16.90
CA PRO A 299 7.84 -10.48 -16.57
C PRO A 299 7.47 -11.86 -17.08
N THR A 300 8.46 -12.68 -17.43
CA THR A 300 8.20 -14.08 -17.79
C THR A 300 7.77 -14.90 -16.57
N VAL A 301 7.27 -16.11 -16.79
CA VAL A 301 6.90 -17.04 -15.71
C VAL A 301 8.11 -17.33 -14.81
N GLU A 302 9.29 -17.56 -15.41
CA GLU A 302 10.54 -17.81 -14.70
C GLU A 302 10.98 -16.60 -13.87
N GLN A 303 10.88 -15.40 -14.43
CA GLN A 303 11.18 -14.16 -13.72
C GLN A 303 10.23 -13.93 -12.55
N ARG A 304 8.94 -14.19 -12.74
CA ARG A 304 7.95 -14.08 -11.65
C ARG A 304 8.22 -15.08 -10.52
N LYS A 305 8.52 -16.34 -10.87
CA LYS A 305 8.95 -17.36 -9.90
C LYS A 305 10.19 -16.92 -9.14
N TYR A 306 11.21 -16.45 -9.86
CA TYR A 306 12.43 -15.91 -9.26
C TYR A 306 12.12 -14.77 -8.26
N MET A 307 11.25 -13.82 -8.62
CA MET A 307 10.84 -12.74 -7.71
C MET A 307 10.23 -13.28 -6.41
N ILE A 308 9.32 -14.25 -6.52
CA ILE A 308 8.70 -14.89 -5.35
C ILE A 308 9.78 -15.50 -4.43
N GLU A 309 10.69 -16.27 -4.99
CA GLU A 309 11.76 -16.95 -4.24
C GLU A 309 12.72 -15.94 -3.62
N LYS A 310 13.17 -14.94 -4.37
CA LYS A 310 14.10 -13.90 -3.91
C LYS A 310 13.50 -13.08 -2.77
N ILE A 311 12.30 -12.55 -2.92
CA ILE A 311 11.65 -11.72 -1.90
C ILE A 311 11.39 -12.52 -0.62
N ARG A 312 10.93 -13.76 -0.74
CA ARG A 312 10.73 -14.64 0.43
C ARG A 312 12.04 -14.94 1.15
N LYS A 313 13.10 -15.25 0.40
CA LYS A 313 14.44 -15.48 0.95
C LYS A 313 14.94 -14.25 1.70
N LEU A 314 14.85 -13.05 1.10
CA LEU A 314 15.25 -11.80 1.74
C LEU A 314 14.51 -11.54 3.07
N ARG A 315 13.24 -11.94 3.18
CA ARG A 315 12.46 -11.80 4.43
C ARG A 315 12.78 -12.86 5.49
N SER A 316 13.08 -14.09 5.08
CA SER A 316 13.28 -15.24 5.97
C SER A 316 14.71 -15.41 6.46
N ASP A 317 15.69 -14.82 5.78
CA ASP A 317 17.10 -14.97 6.14
C ASP A 317 17.42 -14.16 7.40
N ASN A 318 17.50 -14.87 8.53
CA ASN A 318 17.80 -14.26 9.83
C ASN A 318 19.28 -13.84 9.97
N ASN A 319 20.16 -14.34 9.10
CA ASN A 319 21.58 -14.00 9.10
C ASN A 319 21.93 -12.85 8.14
N SER A 320 20.93 -12.34 7.40
CA SER A 320 21.11 -11.19 6.51
C SER A 320 21.39 -9.92 7.29
N ASP A 321 22.34 -9.13 6.84
CA ASP A 321 22.64 -7.78 7.33
C ASP A 321 21.82 -6.70 6.62
N LEU A 322 21.04 -7.08 5.62
CA LEU A 322 20.15 -6.17 4.86
C LEU A 322 19.04 -5.61 5.77
N MET A 323 19.12 -4.32 6.08
CA MET A 323 18.15 -3.59 6.91
C MET A 323 17.03 -2.97 6.07
N LEU A 324 16.36 -3.82 5.29
CA LEU A 324 15.26 -3.50 4.39
C LEU A 324 14.18 -4.58 4.47
N PHE A 325 12.90 -4.18 4.51
CA PHE A 325 11.76 -5.09 4.46
C PHE A 325 11.12 -5.07 3.06
N PRO A 326 11.34 -6.09 2.21
CA PRO A 326 10.74 -6.15 0.88
C PRO A 326 9.34 -6.74 0.90
N MET A 327 8.42 -6.16 0.13
CA MET A 327 7.06 -6.62 -0.08
C MET A 327 6.80 -6.75 -1.59
N ASP A 328 6.19 -7.85 -2.02
CA ASP A 328 5.81 -8.07 -3.42
C ASP A 328 4.30 -7.99 -3.56
N PHE A 329 3.81 -6.88 -4.07
CA PHE A 329 2.38 -6.55 -4.05
C PHE A 329 1.50 -7.64 -4.70
N GLN A 330 1.91 -8.17 -5.86
CA GLN A 330 1.15 -9.20 -6.56
C GLN A 330 1.37 -10.60 -6.01
N ASN A 331 2.60 -10.93 -5.57
CA ASN A 331 2.96 -12.28 -5.19
C ASN A 331 2.80 -12.56 -3.69
N ASP A 332 2.58 -11.55 -2.88
CA ASP A 332 2.26 -11.68 -1.44
C ASP A 332 0.77 -11.98 -1.17
N GLY A 333 -0.01 -12.28 -2.19
CA GLY A 333 -1.42 -12.65 -2.06
C GLY A 333 -1.68 -13.76 -1.04
N GLU A 334 -0.77 -14.74 -0.91
CA GLU A 334 -0.88 -15.81 0.10
C GLU A 334 -0.87 -15.27 1.54
N TYR A 335 -0.13 -14.17 1.83
CA TYR A 335 -0.03 -13.60 3.16
C TYR A 335 -1.18 -12.67 3.53
N VAL A 336 -1.89 -12.16 2.53
CA VAL A 336 -3.02 -11.24 2.71
C VAL A 336 -4.37 -11.86 2.33
N GLY A 337 -4.38 -13.15 1.98
CA GLY A 337 -5.59 -13.87 1.63
C GLY A 337 -6.14 -13.51 0.24
N GLY A 338 -5.28 -13.36 -0.78
CA GLY A 338 -5.71 -13.08 -2.16
C GLY A 338 -5.87 -11.60 -2.48
N CYS A 339 -6.70 -11.27 -3.48
CA CYS A 339 -6.91 -9.90 -3.95
C CYS A 339 -7.43 -8.98 -2.84
N ILE A 340 -6.77 -7.83 -2.64
CA ILE A 340 -7.08 -6.84 -1.60
C ILE A 340 -7.94 -5.67 -2.10
N ALA A 341 -8.24 -5.60 -3.38
CA ALA A 341 -8.97 -4.53 -4.05
C ALA A 341 -10.49 -4.52 -3.75
N GLY A 342 -11.23 -3.61 -4.35
CA GLY A 342 -12.68 -3.51 -4.21
C GLY A 342 -13.11 -3.20 -2.77
N GLY A 343 -12.32 -2.43 -2.03
CA GLY A 343 -12.60 -2.07 -0.65
C GLY A 343 -12.32 -3.18 0.36
N ARG A 344 -11.80 -4.37 -0.03
CA ARG A 344 -11.49 -5.43 0.94
C ARG A 344 -10.37 -5.00 1.90
N ASN A 345 -9.30 -4.44 1.39
CA ASN A 345 -8.25 -3.77 2.18
C ASN A 345 -7.98 -2.36 1.65
N TYR A 346 -8.19 -2.12 0.34
CA TYR A 346 -8.08 -0.80 -0.24
C TYR A 346 -8.98 -0.64 -1.47
N PHE A 347 -9.16 0.61 -1.89
CA PHE A 347 -9.66 1.01 -3.20
C PHE A 347 -9.02 2.34 -3.60
N HIS A 348 -9.25 2.77 -4.83
CA HIS A 348 -8.66 3.95 -5.42
C HIS A 348 -9.70 5.00 -5.77
N ILE A 349 -9.36 6.28 -5.61
CA ILE A 349 -10.13 7.42 -6.10
C ILE A 349 -9.19 8.22 -7.00
N ASN A 350 -9.50 8.31 -8.29
CA ASN A 350 -8.67 9.04 -9.24
C ASN A 350 -8.86 10.56 -9.12
N SER A 351 -8.05 11.31 -9.84
CA SER A 351 -8.04 12.79 -9.77
C SER A 351 -9.29 13.47 -10.37
N ASN A 352 -10.18 12.72 -11.03
CA ASN A 352 -11.51 13.17 -11.47
C ASN A 352 -12.60 12.86 -10.42
N GLY A 353 -12.25 12.18 -9.33
CA GLY A 353 -13.17 11.76 -8.28
C GLY A 353 -13.85 10.42 -8.52
N ASP A 354 -13.55 9.69 -9.60
CA ASP A 354 -14.11 8.37 -9.85
C ASP A 354 -13.52 7.35 -8.89
N ALA A 355 -14.39 6.52 -8.30
CA ALA A 355 -13.98 5.47 -7.38
C ALA A 355 -13.78 4.15 -8.12
N GLU A 356 -12.56 3.64 -8.07
CA GLU A 356 -12.10 2.46 -8.78
C GLU A 356 -11.78 1.34 -7.79
N PRO A 357 -12.07 0.06 -8.10
CA PRO A 357 -11.76 -1.05 -7.21
C PRO A 357 -10.26 -1.17 -6.89
N CYS A 358 -9.40 -0.80 -7.84
CA CYS A 358 -7.94 -0.94 -7.78
C CYS A 358 -7.30 0.15 -8.63
N VAL A 359 -6.14 0.62 -8.23
CA VAL A 359 -5.33 1.59 -8.98
C VAL A 359 -4.97 1.14 -10.41
N PHE A 360 -5.09 -0.16 -10.70
CA PHE A 360 -4.86 -0.75 -12.02
C PHE A 360 -6.16 -1.14 -12.75
N ILE A 361 -7.33 -0.81 -12.21
CA ILE A 361 -8.64 -1.15 -12.76
C ILE A 361 -9.42 0.14 -12.97
N HIS A 362 -9.28 0.71 -14.16
CA HIS A 362 -9.82 2.01 -14.52
C HIS A 362 -11.29 1.93 -14.97
N TYR A 363 -12.13 1.41 -14.06
CA TYR A 363 -13.59 1.32 -14.23
C TYR A 363 -14.31 1.76 -12.98
N SER A 364 -15.41 2.49 -13.14
CA SER A 364 -16.21 3.01 -12.03
C SER A 364 -17.70 2.99 -12.32
N ASN A 365 -18.51 2.97 -11.25
CA ASN A 365 -19.94 3.28 -11.29
C ASN A 365 -20.27 4.60 -10.61
N MET A 366 -19.38 5.11 -9.73
CA MET A 366 -19.69 6.22 -8.84
C MET A 366 -18.49 7.15 -8.65
N ASN A 367 -18.83 8.43 -8.42
CA ASN A 367 -17.87 9.51 -8.23
C ASN A 367 -18.09 10.16 -6.86
N ILE A 368 -17.02 10.59 -6.18
CA ILE A 368 -17.07 11.20 -4.84
C ILE A 368 -17.78 12.55 -4.80
N HIS A 369 -17.89 13.25 -5.94
CA HIS A 369 -18.61 14.53 -5.99
C HIS A 369 -20.10 14.34 -5.79
N GLU A 370 -20.64 13.18 -6.13
CA GLU A 370 -22.07 12.86 -6.08
C GLU A 370 -22.44 11.89 -4.95
N HIS A 371 -21.46 11.07 -4.49
CA HIS A 371 -21.70 9.98 -3.57
C HIS A 371 -20.78 10.03 -2.34
N SER A 372 -21.23 9.45 -1.24
CA SER A 372 -20.40 9.20 -0.06
C SER A 372 -19.50 7.98 -0.25
N ILE A 373 -18.45 7.87 0.55
CA ILE A 373 -17.56 6.68 0.56
C ILE A 373 -18.34 5.39 0.84
N LEU A 374 -19.34 5.43 1.71
CA LEU A 374 -20.16 4.25 2.00
C LEU A 374 -21.02 3.83 0.79
N GLU A 375 -21.67 4.76 0.12
CA GLU A 375 -22.44 4.47 -1.12
C GLU A 375 -21.56 3.90 -2.21
N ILE A 376 -20.33 4.44 -2.36
CA ILE A 376 -19.32 3.91 -3.28
C ILE A 376 -19.00 2.44 -2.97
N LEU A 377 -18.74 2.11 -1.71
CA LEU A 377 -18.44 0.74 -1.28
C LEU A 377 -19.62 -0.23 -1.46
N GLN A 378 -20.82 0.29 -1.59
CA GLN A 378 -22.05 -0.46 -1.88
C GLN A 378 -22.47 -0.38 -3.36
N SER A 379 -21.66 0.25 -4.22
CA SER A 379 -21.94 0.34 -5.67
C SER A 379 -21.91 -1.04 -6.34
N PRO A 380 -22.54 -1.21 -7.50
CA PRO A 380 -22.61 -2.49 -8.19
C PRO A 380 -21.25 -3.14 -8.42
N LEU A 381 -20.23 -2.39 -8.87
CA LEU A 381 -18.89 -2.91 -9.12
C LEU A 381 -18.19 -3.34 -7.83
N PHE A 382 -18.26 -2.53 -6.76
CA PHE A 382 -17.66 -2.86 -5.47
C PHE A 382 -18.34 -4.07 -4.82
N MET A 383 -19.67 -4.18 -4.95
CA MET A 383 -20.40 -5.36 -4.49
C MET A 383 -20.09 -6.61 -5.32
N ALA A 384 -19.78 -6.48 -6.61
CA ALA A 384 -19.30 -7.60 -7.41
C ALA A 384 -17.94 -8.11 -6.89
N TYR A 385 -17.02 -7.23 -6.49
CA TYR A 385 -15.79 -7.59 -5.78
C TYR A 385 -16.07 -8.26 -4.44
N HIS A 386 -16.91 -7.67 -3.59
CA HIS A 386 -17.28 -8.22 -2.28
C HIS A 386 -17.84 -9.64 -2.39
N ASN A 387 -18.73 -9.87 -3.34
CA ASN A 387 -19.39 -11.17 -3.56
C ASN A 387 -18.50 -12.19 -4.28
N GLY A 388 -17.55 -11.74 -5.09
CA GLY A 388 -16.68 -12.58 -5.92
C GLY A 388 -15.38 -13.01 -5.24
N GLN A 389 -14.87 -12.25 -4.31
CA GLN A 389 -13.61 -12.54 -3.62
C GLN A 389 -13.72 -13.73 -2.66
N PRO A 390 -12.72 -14.64 -2.63
CA PRO A 390 -11.53 -14.64 -3.46
C PRO A 390 -11.83 -15.10 -4.89
N PHE A 391 -11.25 -14.44 -5.88
CA PHE A 391 -11.41 -14.80 -7.30
C PHE A 391 -10.73 -16.13 -7.65
N ASN A 392 -9.73 -16.55 -6.84
CA ASN A 392 -9.04 -17.82 -6.99
C ASN A 392 -8.64 -18.36 -5.62
N ARG A 393 -8.78 -19.70 -5.42
CA ARG A 393 -8.31 -20.37 -4.21
C ARG A 393 -6.79 -20.38 -4.09
N ASN A 394 -6.10 -20.43 -5.22
CA ASN A 394 -4.66 -20.24 -5.28
C ASN A 394 -4.34 -18.73 -5.21
N HIS A 395 -3.92 -18.28 -4.04
CA HIS A 395 -3.63 -16.85 -3.78
C HIS A 395 -2.33 -16.35 -4.43
N LEU A 396 -1.63 -17.17 -5.20
CA LEU A 396 -0.61 -16.72 -6.17
C LEU A 396 -1.24 -16.29 -7.51
N ARG A 397 -2.57 -16.42 -7.62
CA ARG A 397 -3.40 -15.98 -8.75
C ARG A 397 -4.56 -15.12 -8.27
N PRO A 398 -4.30 -14.02 -7.51
CA PRO A 398 -5.37 -13.31 -6.82
C PRO A 398 -6.13 -12.32 -7.71
N CYS A 399 -5.50 -11.77 -8.75
CA CYS A 399 -6.00 -10.61 -9.47
C CYS A 399 -7.07 -10.98 -10.51
N PRO A 400 -8.23 -10.29 -10.53
CA PRO A 400 -9.26 -10.51 -11.53
C PRO A 400 -8.91 -9.97 -12.91
N MET A 401 -7.80 -9.20 -13.07
CA MET A 401 -7.31 -8.75 -14.36
C MET A 401 -6.13 -9.60 -14.85
N LEU A 402 -5.08 -9.70 -14.02
CA LEU A 402 -3.81 -10.28 -14.45
C LEU A 402 -3.85 -11.82 -14.55
N GLU A 403 -4.55 -12.49 -13.62
CA GLU A 403 -4.56 -13.96 -13.53
C GLU A 403 -5.93 -14.60 -13.78
N ASN A 404 -7.01 -13.82 -13.71
CA ASN A 404 -8.38 -14.32 -13.91
C ASN A 404 -9.20 -13.29 -14.70
N PRO A 405 -8.76 -12.92 -15.92
CA PRO A 405 -9.35 -11.81 -16.70
C PRO A 405 -10.83 -11.99 -17.04
N GLU A 406 -11.33 -13.22 -17.05
CA GLU A 406 -12.75 -13.55 -17.20
C GLU A 406 -13.62 -12.93 -16.10
N TYR A 407 -13.13 -12.85 -14.87
CA TYR A 407 -13.88 -12.22 -13.76
C TYR A 407 -14.04 -10.71 -13.96
N LEU A 408 -12.97 -10.03 -14.39
CA LEU A 408 -13.06 -8.58 -14.62
C LEU A 408 -14.02 -8.26 -15.75
N ARG A 409 -13.94 -8.99 -16.88
CA ARG A 409 -14.88 -8.84 -18.01
C ARG A 409 -16.32 -8.96 -17.54
N ASP A 410 -16.61 -10.02 -16.79
CA ASP A 410 -17.95 -10.31 -16.30
C ASP A 410 -18.45 -9.23 -15.32
N MET A 411 -17.61 -8.81 -14.38
CA MET A 411 -17.97 -7.77 -13.42
C MET A 411 -18.26 -6.43 -14.09
N VAL A 412 -17.39 -5.94 -14.97
CA VAL A 412 -17.56 -4.67 -15.66
C VAL A 412 -18.83 -4.68 -16.54
N LYS A 413 -19.07 -5.76 -17.32
CA LYS A 413 -20.25 -5.88 -18.16
C LYS A 413 -21.55 -5.94 -17.34
N LYS A 414 -21.61 -6.77 -16.31
CA LYS A 414 -22.81 -6.94 -15.48
C LYS A 414 -23.18 -5.69 -14.70
N THR A 415 -22.16 -4.97 -14.23
CA THR A 415 -22.37 -3.75 -13.44
C THR A 415 -22.51 -2.49 -14.28
N LYS A 416 -22.26 -2.60 -15.61
CA LYS A 416 -22.22 -1.46 -16.53
C LYS A 416 -21.25 -0.35 -16.07
N ALA A 417 -20.14 -0.75 -15.45
CA ALA A 417 -19.11 0.21 -15.06
C ALA A 417 -18.49 0.83 -16.34
N HIS A 418 -18.27 2.14 -16.29
CA HIS A 418 -17.64 2.88 -17.40
C HIS A 418 -16.13 2.97 -17.20
N SER A 419 -15.39 3.13 -18.29
CA SER A 419 -13.95 3.43 -18.23
C SER A 419 -13.73 4.83 -17.66
N THR A 420 -12.75 4.95 -16.78
CA THR A 420 -12.33 6.20 -16.15
C THR A 420 -11.13 6.86 -16.85
N ASP A 421 -10.63 6.24 -17.93
CA ASP A 421 -9.66 6.83 -18.85
C ASP A 421 -10.39 7.78 -19.81
N LEU A 422 -10.69 8.99 -19.34
CA LEU A 422 -11.60 9.92 -20.02
C LEU A 422 -11.11 10.40 -21.38
N GLU A 423 -9.79 10.49 -21.60
CA GLU A 423 -9.21 10.93 -22.87
C GLU A 423 -9.13 9.80 -23.91
N SER A 424 -8.98 8.57 -23.46
CA SER A 424 -8.88 7.38 -24.32
C SER A 424 -9.51 6.17 -23.62
N PRO A 425 -10.85 6.13 -23.49
CA PRO A 425 -11.55 5.06 -22.82
C PRO A 425 -11.14 3.68 -23.34
N GLU A 426 -10.67 2.81 -22.43
CA GLU A 426 -10.29 1.45 -22.77
C GLU A 426 -11.48 0.50 -22.56
N ASP A 427 -11.80 -0.31 -23.59
CA ASP A 427 -12.77 -1.38 -23.49
C ASP A 427 -12.24 -2.53 -22.65
N VAL A 428 -13.09 -3.15 -21.82
CA VAL A 428 -12.69 -4.23 -20.90
C VAL A 428 -12.20 -5.47 -21.63
N GLU A 429 -12.70 -5.77 -22.82
CA GLU A 429 -12.20 -6.88 -23.62
C GLU A 429 -10.77 -6.62 -24.09
N HIS A 430 -10.48 -5.39 -24.53
CA HIS A 430 -9.12 -4.99 -24.91
C HIS A 430 -8.17 -5.07 -23.71
N LEU A 431 -8.53 -4.48 -22.56
CA LEU A 431 -7.69 -4.54 -21.35
C LEU A 431 -7.37 -5.98 -20.97
N CYS A 432 -8.37 -6.83 -20.86
CA CYS A 432 -8.21 -8.21 -20.43
C CYS A 432 -7.47 -9.07 -21.45
N SER A 433 -7.63 -8.82 -22.76
CA SER A 433 -6.93 -9.56 -23.82
C SER A 433 -5.40 -9.48 -23.70
N LYS A 434 -4.88 -8.39 -23.16
CA LYS A 434 -3.45 -8.21 -22.87
C LYS A 434 -2.94 -9.16 -21.78
N CYS A 435 -3.84 -9.69 -20.94
CA CYS A 435 -3.51 -10.55 -19.81
C CYS A 435 -3.82 -12.05 -20.05
N ASP A 436 -4.67 -12.39 -21.04
CA ASP A 436 -5.14 -13.76 -21.26
C ASP A 436 -4.01 -14.78 -21.36
N ARG A 437 -3.07 -14.55 -22.27
CA ARG A 437 -1.92 -15.44 -22.47
C ARG A 437 -1.00 -15.49 -21.23
N TYR A 438 -0.85 -14.37 -20.55
CA TYR A 438 -0.07 -14.30 -19.34
C TYR A 438 -0.69 -15.16 -18.21
N ALA A 439 -2.01 -15.05 -18.02
CA ALA A 439 -2.76 -15.81 -17.03
C ALA A 439 -2.66 -17.33 -17.27
N GLU A 440 -2.78 -17.78 -18.53
CA GLU A 440 -2.60 -19.19 -18.92
C GLU A 440 -1.21 -19.70 -18.62
N ASN A 441 -0.18 -18.95 -19.01
CA ASN A 441 1.23 -19.34 -18.81
C ASN A 441 1.58 -19.43 -17.31
N TRP A 442 1.07 -18.49 -16.50
CA TRP A 442 1.36 -18.46 -15.06
C TRP A 442 0.64 -19.56 -14.29
N LYS A 443 -0.52 -20.01 -14.72
CA LYS A 443 -1.40 -20.96 -14.03
C LYS A 443 -0.66 -22.19 -13.54
N ASN A 444 0.02 -22.90 -14.45
CA ASN A 444 0.65 -24.16 -14.13
C ASN A 444 1.78 -24.03 -13.09
N GLU A 445 2.58 -22.98 -13.19
CA GLU A 445 3.68 -22.76 -12.24
C GLU A 445 3.14 -22.28 -10.88
N ALA A 446 2.15 -21.38 -10.88
CA ALA A 446 1.45 -20.98 -9.66
C ALA A 446 0.85 -22.15 -8.90
N ASP A 447 0.20 -23.09 -9.61
CA ASP A 447 -0.41 -24.28 -9.00
C ASP A 447 0.66 -25.26 -8.45
N LYS A 448 1.81 -25.40 -9.11
CA LYS A 448 2.93 -26.18 -8.57
C LYS A 448 3.48 -25.57 -7.27
N ILE A 449 3.73 -24.24 -7.26
CA ILE A 449 4.24 -23.57 -6.07
C ILE A 449 3.22 -23.64 -4.94
N TRP A 450 1.94 -23.43 -5.24
CA TRP A 450 0.85 -23.49 -4.26
C TRP A 450 0.74 -24.86 -3.63
N ASN A 451 0.66 -25.93 -4.42
CA ASN A 451 0.49 -27.30 -3.95
C ASN A 451 1.72 -27.89 -3.26
N SER A 452 2.89 -27.25 -3.36
CA SER A 452 4.12 -27.69 -2.67
C SER A 452 4.18 -27.30 -1.19
N LYS A 453 3.20 -26.54 -0.68
CA LYS A 453 3.19 -26.00 0.68
C LYS A 453 1.89 -26.29 1.39
N ASP A 454 1.96 -26.41 2.71
CA ASP A 454 0.77 -26.39 3.57
C ASP A 454 0.35 -24.93 3.80
N HIS A 455 -0.88 -24.60 3.42
CA HIS A 455 -1.44 -23.25 3.48
C HIS A 455 -2.50 -23.14 4.58
N THR A 456 -2.06 -22.98 5.82
CA THR A 456 -2.94 -22.70 6.95
C THR A 456 -3.13 -21.19 7.12
N TYR A 457 -4.27 -20.66 6.64
CA TYR A 457 -4.59 -19.22 6.68
C TYR A 457 -5.54 -18.84 7.81
N LYS A 458 -5.27 -19.25 9.03
CA LYS A 458 -6.09 -18.84 10.17
C LYS A 458 -6.16 -17.30 10.26
N GLY A 459 -7.37 -16.76 10.42
CA GLY A 459 -7.64 -15.34 10.60
C GLY A 459 -7.76 -14.48 9.32
N LYS A 460 -7.28 -14.95 8.16
CA LYS A 460 -7.32 -14.18 6.91
C LYS A 460 -8.68 -14.17 6.20
N TYR A 461 -9.49 -15.16 6.50
CA TYR A 461 -10.85 -15.31 5.91
C TYR A 461 -11.87 -14.35 6.48
N GLU A 462 -11.61 -13.74 7.61
CA GLU A 462 -12.49 -12.73 8.22
C GLU A 462 -12.70 -11.50 7.34
N ASN A 463 -11.76 -11.27 6.42
CA ASN A 463 -11.82 -10.16 5.47
C ASN A 463 -12.68 -10.46 4.23
N TYR A 464 -13.19 -11.68 4.08
CA TYR A 464 -14.13 -12.03 3.01
C TYR A 464 -15.58 -11.86 3.47
N ALA A 465 -16.47 -11.67 2.50
CA ALA A 465 -17.89 -11.72 2.77
C ALA A 465 -18.27 -13.06 3.45
N PRO A 466 -19.18 -13.06 4.43
CA PRO A 466 -19.53 -14.24 5.20
C PRO A 466 -19.86 -15.46 4.34
N GLN A 467 -20.59 -15.26 3.22
CA GLN A 467 -20.95 -16.33 2.29
C GLN A 467 -19.75 -16.95 1.55
N ASN A 468 -18.61 -16.27 1.53
CA ASN A 468 -17.39 -16.73 0.83
C ASN A 468 -16.40 -17.41 1.77
N ARG A 469 -16.56 -17.28 3.09
CA ARG A 469 -15.62 -17.85 4.08
C ARG A 469 -15.56 -19.38 4.02
N SER A 470 -16.68 -20.05 3.75
CA SER A 470 -16.75 -21.52 3.61
C SER A 470 -16.11 -22.06 2.33
N LYS A 471 -16.04 -21.24 1.25
CA LYS A 471 -15.46 -21.69 -0.04
C LYS A 471 -13.96 -21.98 0.02
N ILE A 472 -13.28 -21.59 1.09
CA ILE A 472 -11.83 -21.65 1.22
C ILE A 472 -11.42 -22.90 2.00
N ASN A 473 -12.30 -23.43 2.85
CA ASN A 473 -12.06 -24.61 3.67
C ASN A 473 -12.48 -25.95 3.00
N SER A 474 -13.04 -25.90 1.82
CA SER A 474 -13.42 -27.06 0.99
C SER A 474 -12.47 -27.19 -0.22
#